data_0b2f602fd46dd16c144d077d72608162
#
_entry.id   0b2f602fd46dd16c144d077d72608162
#
_cell.length_a   1.000
_cell.length_b   1.000
_cell.length_c   1.000
_cell.angle_alpha   90.00
_cell.angle_beta   90.00
_cell.angle_gamma   90.00
#
_symmetry.space_group_name_H-M   'P 1'
#
loop_
_entity.id
_entity.type
_entity.pdbx_description
1 polymer ?
#
loop_
_entity_poly.entity_id
_entity_poly.type
_entity_poly.pdbx_seq_one_letter_code
_entity_poly.pdbx_strand_id
1 'polypeptide(L)' 'MAGDKRFMPLLKRSLSLAGPRTSLSLEPEFWDAVEQAAAEEEHSLAGLIGEIDSARGDEPLASSVRVWVLRRLTGET' A
#
# COMPACT_ATOMS: atom_id res chain seq x y z
N MET A 1 14.16 -9.28 23.09
CA MET A 1 14.64 -8.60 22.71
C MET A 1 14.47 -8.07 21.37
N ALA A 2 15.28 -7.40 21.00
CA ALA A 2 15.15 -6.68 19.77
C ALA A 2 14.99 -7.55 18.58
N GLY A 3 15.36 -8.76 18.69
CA GLY A 3 15.24 -9.66 17.57
C GLY A 3 13.85 -9.84 17.05
N ASP A 4 12.86 -9.59 17.88
CA ASP A 4 11.51 -9.81 17.44
C ASP A 4 11.06 -8.88 16.34
N LYS A 5 11.73 -7.78 16.18
CA LYS A 5 11.30 -6.84 15.17
C LYS A 5 11.50 -7.34 13.77
N ARG A 6 12.40 -8.30 13.59
CA ARG A 6 12.64 -8.84 12.28
C ARG A 6 11.48 -9.66 11.79
N PHE A 7 10.61 -10.08 12.67
CA PHE A 7 9.52 -10.96 12.32
C PHE A 7 8.17 -10.28 12.38
N MET A 8 8.15 -8.99 12.13
CA MET A 8 6.88 -8.29 12.09
C MET A 8 6.05 -8.90 11.00
N PRO A 9 4.89 -9.43 11.32
CA PRO A 9 4.08 -10.06 10.30
C PRO A 9 3.50 -9.04 9.35
N LEU A 10 3.23 -9.45 8.15
CA LEU A 10 2.46 -8.64 7.23
C LEU A 10 1.04 -8.52 7.74
N LEU A 11 0.49 -7.35 7.61
CA LEU A 11 -0.90 -7.11 8.00
C LEU A 11 -1.76 -7.17 6.75
N LYS A 12 -2.74 -8.05 6.78
CA LYS A 12 -3.61 -8.26 5.64
C LYS A 12 -4.88 -7.47 5.82
N ARG A 13 -5.25 -6.70 4.82
CA ARG A 13 -6.51 -5.98 4.82
C ARG A 13 -7.27 -6.30 3.55
N SER A 14 -8.58 -6.31 3.67
CA SER A 14 -9.46 -6.54 2.55
C SER A 14 -10.00 -5.20 2.11
N LEU A 15 -9.87 -4.89 0.84
CA LEU A 15 -10.26 -3.58 0.31
C LEU A 15 -11.24 -3.77 -0.83
N SER A 16 -12.23 -2.88 -0.91
CA SER A 16 -13.13 -2.87 -2.04
C SER A 16 -12.58 -1.86 -3.03
N LEU A 17 -11.86 -2.35 -4.01
CA LEU A 17 -11.39 -1.51 -5.08
C LEU A 17 -12.52 -1.38 -6.10
N ALA A 18 -12.30 -0.71 -7.19
CA ALA A 18 -13.34 -0.53 -8.16
C ALA A 18 -13.76 -1.87 -8.74
N GLY A 19 -14.61 -2.60 -8.06
CA GLY A 19 -15.02 -3.94 -8.50
C GLY A 19 -14.92 -4.91 -7.36
N PRO A 20 -14.27 -6.06 -7.53
CA PRO A 20 -14.24 -7.08 -6.47
C PRO A 20 -13.36 -6.68 -5.31
N ARG A 21 -13.59 -7.32 -4.17
CA ARG A 21 -12.74 -7.11 -3.02
C ARG A 21 -11.39 -7.72 -3.28
N THR A 22 -10.36 -7.05 -2.79
CA THR A 22 -8.98 -7.49 -2.96
C THR A 22 -8.32 -7.56 -1.59
N SER A 23 -7.55 -8.61 -1.36
CA SER A 23 -6.75 -8.71 -0.15
C SER A 23 -5.36 -8.20 -0.43
N LEU A 24 -4.82 -7.42 0.49
CA LEU A 24 -3.49 -6.86 0.33
C LEU A 24 -2.76 -6.98 1.66
N SER A 25 -1.56 -7.52 1.62
CA SER A 25 -0.73 -7.68 2.81
C SER A 25 0.50 -6.79 2.68
N LEU A 26 0.68 -5.94 3.65
CA LEU A 26 1.83 -5.03 3.69
C LEU A 26 2.37 -4.98 5.09
N GLU A 27 3.64 -4.63 5.20
CA GLU A 27 4.22 -4.33 6.48
C GLU A 27 3.51 -3.13 7.11
N PRO A 28 3.45 -3.05 8.43
CA PRO A 28 2.78 -1.92 9.08
C PRO A 28 3.29 -0.57 8.62
N GLU A 29 4.59 -0.47 8.36
CA GLU A 29 5.19 0.78 7.91
C GLU A 29 4.63 1.22 6.57
N PHE A 30 4.37 0.27 5.68
CA PHE A 30 3.79 0.61 4.39
C PHE A 30 2.31 0.96 4.51
N TRP A 31 1.58 0.30 5.41
CA TRP A 31 0.20 0.70 5.66
C TRP A 31 0.14 2.14 6.16
N ASP A 32 1.02 2.48 7.10
CA ASP A 32 1.07 3.84 7.62
C ASP A 32 1.37 4.83 6.51
N ALA A 33 2.31 4.49 5.64
CA ALA A 33 2.71 5.39 4.56
C ALA A 33 1.58 5.62 3.56
N VAL A 34 0.86 4.57 3.18
CA VAL A 34 -0.23 4.77 2.22
C VAL A 34 -1.42 5.48 2.86
N GLU A 35 -1.67 5.24 4.14
CA GLU A 35 -2.75 5.95 4.82
C GLU A 35 -2.43 7.44 4.91
N GLN A 36 -1.19 7.76 5.22
CA GLN A 36 -0.79 9.15 5.28
C GLN A 36 -0.88 9.81 3.90
N ALA A 37 -0.44 9.11 2.88
CA ALA A 37 -0.51 9.64 1.52
C ALA A 37 -1.96 9.86 1.09
N ALA A 38 -2.85 8.94 1.43
CA ALA A 38 -4.26 9.09 1.08
C ALA A 38 -4.84 10.32 1.77
N ALA A 39 -4.51 10.52 3.04
CA ALA A 39 -5.00 11.68 3.76
C ALA A 39 -4.48 12.96 3.15
N GLU A 40 -3.21 13.01 2.77
CA GLU A 40 -2.62 14.20 2.19
C GLU A 40 -3.23 14.54 0.85
N GLU A 41 -3.68 13.55 0.11
CA GLU A 41 -4.28 13.77 -1.19
C GLU A 41 -5.79 13.77 -1.15
N GLU A 42 -6.35 13.71 0.04
CA GLU A 42 -7.80 13.74 0.22
C GLU A 42 -8.49 12.61 -0.52
N HIS A 43 -7.84 11.45 -0.53
CA HIS A 43 -8.38 10.24 -1.12
C HIS A 43 -8.77 9.28 -0.01
N SER A 44 -9.70 8.39 -0.28
CA SER A 44 -9.87 7.25 0.61
C SER A 44 -8.70 6.30 0.38
N LEU A 45 -8.42 5.47 1.38
CA LEU A 45 -7.36 4.47 1.23
C LEU A 45 -7.67 3.53 0.06
N ALA A 46 -8.90 3.04 -0.03
CA ALA A 46 -9.28 2.16 -1.12
C ALA A 46 -9.17 2.86 -2.47
N GLY A 47 -9.49 4.16 -2.51
CA GLY A 47 -9.35 4.93 -3.74
C GLY A 47 -7.91 5.03 -4.20
N LEU A 48 -7.00 5.32 -3.26
CA LEU A 48 -5.59 5.41 -3.60
C LEU A 48 -5.04 4.07 -4.06
N ILE A 49 -5.33 3.00 -3.31
CA ILE A 49 -4.86 1.67 -3.69
C ILE A 49 -5.46 1.27 -5.04
N GLY A 50 -6.72 1.65 -5.29
CA GLY A 50 -7.36 1.37 -6.58
C GLY A 50 -6.65 2.03 -7.74
N GLU A 51 -6.15 3.24 -7.55
CA GLU A 51 -5.38 3.92 -8.59
C GLU A 51 -4.08 3.18 -8.87
N ILE A 52 -3.41 2.74 -7.81
CA ILE A 52 -2.17 1.99 -7.98
C ILE A 52 -2.47 0.67 -8.69
N ASP A 53 -3.56 0.02 -8.31
CA ASP A 53 -3.96 -1.24 -8.92
C ASP A 53 -4.22 -1.07 -10.42
N SER A 54 -4.87 0.01 -10.79
CA SER A 54 -5.18 0.25 -12.20
C SER A 54 -3.93 0.49 -13.04
N ALA A 55 -2.89 1.01 -12.44
CA ALA A 55 -1.67 1.36 -13.18
C ALA A 55 -0.61 0.28 -13.17
N ARG A 56 -0.81 -0.80 -12.40
CA ARG A 56 0.28 -1.74 -12.19
C ARG A 56 0.52 -2.74 -13.31
N GLY A 57 -0.43 -2.91 -14.21
CA GLY A 57 -0.28 -3.90 -15.23
C GLY A 57 -0.23 -5.30 -14.64
N ASP A 58 0.81 -6.05 -14.96
CA ASP A 58 0.96 -7.42 -14.48
C ASP A 58 1.74 -7.54 -13.18
N GLU A 59 2.18 -6.42 -12.62
CA GLU A 59 2.96 -6.47 -11.39
C GLU A 59 2.08 -6.84 -10.21
N PRO A 60 2.61 -7.56 -9.22
CA PRO A 60 1.82 -7.85 -8.02
C PRO A 60 1.44 -6.56 -7.31
N LEU A 61 0.24 -6.52 -6.76
CA LEU A 61 -0.25 -5.30 -6.14
C LEU A 61 0.62 -4.86 -4.95
N ALA A 62 1.01 -5.80 -4.08
CA ALA A 62 1.82 -5.44 -2.93
C ALA A 62 3.13 -4.80 -3.35
N SER A 63 3.77 -5.36 -4.38
CA SER A 63 5.01 -4.81 -4.90
C SER A 63 4.79 -3.42 -5.48
N SER A 64 3.70 -3.24 -6.21
CA SER A 64 3.38 -1.94 -6.81
C SER A 64 3.15 -0.88 -5.75
N VAL A 65 2.48 -1.25 -4.66
CA VAL A 65 2.24 -0.31 -3.58
C VAL A 65 3.56 0.10 -2.91
N ARG A 66 4.44 -0.88 -2.66
CA ARG A 66 5.73 -0.56 -2.04
C ARG A 66 6.56 0.35 -2.92
N VAL A 67 6.59 0.08 -4.21
CA VAL A 67 7.35 0.92 -5.13
C VAL A 67 6.74 2.32 -5.21
N TRP A 68 5.42 2.39 -5.22
CA TRP A 68 4.72 3.68 -5.24
C TRP A 68 5.10 4.52 -4.00
N VAL A 69 5.10 3.88 -2.83
CA VAL A 69 5.47 4.57 -1.61
C VAL A 69 6.91 5.06 -1.67
N LEU A 70 7.82 4.19 -2.14
CA LEU A 70 9.21 4.56 -2.22
C LEU A 70 9.40 5.77 -3.12
N ARG A 71 8.76 5.77 -4.29
CA ARG A 71 8.90 6.88 -5.22
C ARG A 71 8.32 8.16 -4.65
N ARG A 72 7.22 8.06 -3.92
CA ARG A 72 6.64 9.23 -3.30
C ARG A 72 7.59 9.84 -2.27
N LEU A 73 8.22 9.00 -1.46
CA LEU A 73 9.12 9.48 -0.42
C LEU A 73 10.41 10.04 -0.99
N THR A 74 10.84 9.55 -2.14
CA THR A 74 12.06 10.05 -2.76
C THR A 74 11.79 11.18 -3.74
N GLY A 75 10.53 11.52 -3.94
CA GLY A 75 10.19 12.63 -4.83
C GLY A 75 10.20 12.28 -6.30
N GLU A 76 10.14 10.99 -6.63
CA GLU A 76 10.15 10.56 -8.01
C GLU A 76 8.76 10.33 -8.56
N THR A 77 7.87 11.22 -8.43
CA THR A 77 6.53 11.00 -8.96
C THR A 77 6.32 11.62 -10.35
#